data_3f5bd05dfe380d09627a9d86e4f71078
#
_entry.id   3f5bd05dfe380d09627a9d86e4f71078
#
_cell.length_a   1.000
_cell.length_b   1.000
_cell.length_c   1.000
_cell.angle_alpha   90.00
_cell.angle_beta   90.00
_cell.angle_gamma   90.00
#
_symmetry.space_group_name_H-M   'P 1'
#
loop_
_entity.id
_entity.type
_entity.pdbx_description
1 polymer ?
#
loop_
_entity_poly.entity_id
_entity_poly.type
_entity_poly.pdbx_seq_one_letter_code
_entity_poly.pdbx_strand_id
1 'polypeptide(L)'
;MASNHKLTGVIAGRTISGTGNSNDTLTIHFTDKSTMSVKTSGSSNSASTGGAIKDVLQQGTTLTLEFDGGSTLDIPLAEATSSVIVRGADDALQYAD
;
A
#
# COMPACT_ATOMS: atom_id res chain seq x y z
N MET A 1 -1.80 -11.01 12.79
CA MET A 1 -1.00 -10.41 11.71
C MET A 1 0.17 -9.66 12.29
N ALA A 2 1.31 -9.80 11.66
CA ALA A 2 2.50 -9.05 12.07
C ALA A 2 2.47 -7.65 11.46
N SER A 3 2.87 -6.65 12.22
CA SER A 3 2.99 -5.29 11.72
C SER A 3 4.24 -5.19 10.81
N ASN A 4 4.09 -4.51 9.68
CA ASN A 4 5.22 -4.19 8.82
C ASN A 4 5.74 -2.81 9.22
N HIS A 5 6.63 -2.79 10.21
CA HIS A 5 7.12 -1.55 10.79
C HIS A 5 7.86 -0.66 9.80
N LYS A 6 8.61 -1.26 8.89
CA LYS A 6 9.36 -0.49 7.88
C LYS A 6 8.42 0.25 6.95
N LEU A 7 7.44 -0.46 6.40
CA LEU A 7 6.48 0.15 5.50
C LEU A 7 5.57 1.12 6.23
N THR A 8 5.14 0.77 7.44
CA THR A 8 4.36 1.68 8.28
C THR A 8 5.12 3.00 8.49
N GLY A 9 6.39 2.93 8.80
CA GLY A 9 7.20 4.14 8.99
C GLY A 9 7.35 4.99 7.75
N VAL A 10 7.18 4.40 6.57
CA VAL A 10 7.27 5.13 5.30
C VAL A 10 5.96 5.80 4.94
N ILE A 11 4.84 5.09 5.07
CA ILE A 11 3.57 5.56 4.52
C ILE A 11 2.52 5.96 5.58
N ALA A 12 2.80 5.77 6.86
CA ALA A 12 1.86 6.16 7.90
C ALA A 12 1.59 7.67 7.85
N GLY A 13 0.34 8.04 8.01
CA GLY A 13 -0.09 9.43 7.92
C GLY A 13 -0.41 9.91 6.52
N ARG A 14 -0.09 9.13 5.48
CA ARG A 14 -0.42 9.51 4.11
C ARG A 14 -1.87 9.14 3.80
N THR A 15 -2.51 9.96 2.99
CA THR A 15 -3.90 9.74 2.58
C THR A 15 -3.93 9.33 1.12
N ILE A 16 -4.72 8.32 0.80
CA ILE A 16 -4.86 7.84 -0.57
C ILE A 16 -5.74 8.83 -1.35
N SER A 17 -5.23 9.32 -2.48
CA SER A 17 -6.00 10.18 -3.37
C SER A 17 -6.64 9.41 -4.52
N GLY A 18 -6.11 8.24 -4.85
CA GLY A 18 -6.66 7.42 -5.91
C GLY A 18 -5.89 6.12 -6.07
N THR A 19 -6.45 5.20 -6.83
CA THR A 19 -5.82 3.92 -7.13
C THR A 19 -6.02 3.55 -8.59
N GLY A 20 -5.11 2.74 -9.12
CA GLY A 20 -5.23 2.20 -10.46
C GLY A 20 -4.73 0.76 -10.50
N ASN A 21 -5.38 -0.06 -11.29
CA ASN A 21 -4.94 -1.43 -11.55
C ASN A 21 -4.46 -1.54 -12.98
N SER A 22 -3.30 -2.15 -13.18
CA SER A 22 -2.76 -2.41 -14.50
C SER A 22 -2.10 -3.77 -14.48
N ASN A 23 -2.65 -4.72 -15.24
CA ASN A 23 -2.21 -6.11 -15.19
C ASN A 23 -2.27 -6.63 -13.75
N ASP A 24 -1.13 -7.05 -13.21
CA ASP A 24 -1.06 -7.59 -11.86
C ASP A 24 -0.50 -6.58 -10.86
N THR A 25 -0.55 -5.30 -11.20
CA THR A 25 0.01 -4.25 -10.33
C THR A 25 -1.10 -3.29 -9.89
N LEU A 26 -1.21 -3.11 -8.58
CA LEU A 26 -2.04 -2.07 -7.98
C LEU A 26 -1.15 -0.87 -7.69
N THR A 27 -1.52 0.30 -8.22
CA THR A 27 -0.82 1.55 -7.93
C THR A 27 -1.70 2.41 -7.03
N ILE A 28 -1.15 2.82 -5.90
CA ILE A 28 -1.83 3.68 -4.95
C ILE A 28 -1.19 5.06 -5.01
N HIS A 29 -2.01 6.08 -5.26
CA HIS A 29 -1.56 7.47 -5.30
C HIS A 29 -1.93 8.14 -3.98
N PHE A 30 -0.99 8.87 -3.41
CA PHE A 30 -1.20 9.60 -2.17
C PHE A 30 -1.36 11.10 -2.45
N THR A 31 -1.98 11.82 -1.50
CA THR A 31 -2.24 13.25 -1.65
C THR A 31 -0.96 14.08 -1.67
N ASP A 32 0.15 13.56 -1.17
CA ASP A 32 1.46 14.23 -1.22
C ASP A 32 2.21 13.97 -2.53
N LYS A 33 1.54 13.36 -3.52
CA LYS A 33 2.07 12.99 -4.83
C LYS A 33 3.04 11.81 -4.81
N SER A 34 3.20 11.14 -3.69
CA SER A 34 3.94 9.88 -3.65
C SER A 34 3.06 8.74 -4.15
N THR A 35 3.68 7.62 -4.48
CA THR A 35 2.97 6.44 -5.01
C THR A 35 3.49 5.18 -4.35
N MET A 36 2.62 4.18 -4.26
CA MET A 36 2.99 2.84 -3.83
C MET A 36 2.51 1.86 -4.90
N SER A 37 3.42 1.10 -5.46
CA SER A 37 3.10 0.05 -6.44
C SER A 37 3.18 -1.30 -5.75
N VAL A 38 2.14 -2.11 -5.92
CA VAL A 38 2.05 -3.42 -5.29
C VAL A 38 1.75 -4.46 -6.36
N LYS A 39 2.61 -5.47 -6.46
CA LYS A 39 2.32 -6.61 -7.33
C LYS A 39 1.32 -7.52 -6.63
N THR A 40 0.20 -7.80 -7.29
CA THR A 40 -0.88 -8.58 -6.71
C THR A 40 -0.97 -9.95 -7.37
N SER A 41 -1.48 -10.94 -6.64
CA SER A 41 -1.70 -12.29 -7.18
C SER A 41 -3.01 -12.42 -7.92
N GLY A 42 -3.80 -11.36 -7.97
CA GLY A 42 -5.08 -11.35 -8.65
C GLY A 42 -5.65 -9.95 -8.62
N SER A 43 -6.90 -9.77 -9.05
CA SER A 43 -7.52 -8.45 -8.97
C SER A 43 -7.80 -8.11 -7.51
N SER A 44 -7.28 -6.99 -7.06
CA SER A 44 -7.64 -6.46 -5.76
C SER A 44 -8.93 -5.64 -5.89
N ASN A 45 -9.69 -5.56 -4.81
CA ASN A 45 -10.84 -4.69 -4.77
C ASN A 45 -10.39 -3.24 -4.78
N SER A 46 -11.28 -2.37 -5.22
CA SER A 46 -11.00 -0.94 -5.22
C SER A 46 -10.69 -0.47 -3.81
N ALA A 47 -9.63 0.31 -3.69
CA ALA A 47 -9.21 0.84 -2.42
C ALA A 47 -10.22 1.86 -1.89
N SER A 48 -10.44 1.82 -0.59
CA SER A 48 -11.13 2.90 0.08
C SER A 48 -10.21 4.12 0.14
N THR A 49 -10.73 5.28 -0.21
CA THR A 49 -9.97 6.53 -0.14
C THR A 49 -10.26 7.29 1.15
N GLY A 50 -10.78 6.61 2.16
CA GLY A 50 -11.34 7.27 3.33
C GLY A 50 -10.39 7.40 4.51
N GLY A 51 -9.38 8.22 4.45
CA GLY A 51 -8.59 8.55 5.63
C GLY A 51 -7.11 8.27 5.49
N ALA A 52 -6.34 8.71 6.48
CA ALA A 52 -4.90 8.51 6.52
C ALA A 52 -4.56 7.09 6.93
N ILE A 53 -3.44 6.59 6.42
CA ILE A 53 -2.95 5.27 6.80
C ILE A 53 -2.43 5.34 8.23
N LYS A 54 -2.93 4.44 9.07
CA LYS A 54 -2.54 4.35 10.47
C LYS A 54 -1.46 3.31 10.67
N ASP A 55 -1.63 2.14 10.06
CA ASP A 55 -0.71 1.02 10.26
C ASP A 55 -0.73 0.12 9.02
N VAL A 56 0.32 -0.67 8.88
CA VAL A 56 0.42 -1.66 7.81
C VAL A 56 0.71 -3.01 8.44
N LEU A 57 -0.12 -3.99 8.11
CA LEU A 57 0.01 -5.34 8.62
C LEU A 57 0.29 -6.27 7.44
N GLN A 58 1.06 -7.30 7.68
CA GLN A 58 1.34 -8.30 6.64
C GLN A 58 1.30 -9.70 7.24
N GLN A 59 0.59 -10.59 6.58
CA GLN A 59 0.55 -11.99 6.95
C GLN A 59 0.75 -12.82 5.69
N GLY A 60 1.95 -13.38 5.54
CA GLY A 60 2.29 -14.13 4.33
C GLY A 60 2.17 -13.25 3.09
N THR A 61 1.23 -13.58 2.20
CA THR A 61 1.00 -12.85 0.97
C THR A 61 -0.20 -11.89 1.05
N THR A 62 -0.69 -11.59 2.25
CA THR A 62 -1.75 -10.60 2.43
C THR A 62 -1.20 -9.36 3.10
N LEU A 63 -1.33 -8.22 2.42
CA LEU A 63 -0.96 -6.91 2.97
C LEU A 63 -2.23 -6.18 3.35
N THR A 64 -2.32 -5.72 4.59
CA THR A 64 -3.49 -5.00 5.08
C THR A 64 -3.09 -3.59 5.46
N LEU A 65 -3.79 -2.61 4.89
CA LEU A 65 -3.64 -1.20 5.28
C LEU A 65 -4.76 -0.85 6.25
N GLU A 66 -4.41 -0.37 7.43
CA GLU A 66 -5.38 0.17 8.39
C GLU A 66 -5.44 1.69 8.27
N PHE A 67 -6.65 2.22 8.29
CA PHE A 67 -6.88 3.66 8.20
C PHE A 67 -7.39 4.20 9.52
N ASP A 68 -7.20 5.50 9.75
CA ASP A 68 -7.61 6.16 10.98
C ASP A 68 -9.09 6.00 11.32
N GLY A 69 -9.92 5.87 10.30
CA GLY A 69 -11.36 5.69 10.50
C GLY A 69 -11.78 4.28 10.89
N GLY A 70 -10.83 3.35 11.05
CA GLY A 70 -11.14 1.97 11.35
C GLY A 70 -11.34 1.09 10.12
N SER A 71 -11.30 1.67 8.94
CA SER A 71 -11.39 0.91 7.70
C SER A 71 -10.08 0.17 7.42
N THR A 72 -10.17 -0.91 6.66
CA THR A 72 -8.99 -1.67 6.24
C THR A 72 -9.08 -1.99 4.76
N LEU A 73 -7.91 -2.17 4.13
CA LEU A 73 -7.81 -2.63 2.76
C LEU A 73 -6.86 -3.81 2.72
N ASP A 74 -7.35 -4.95 2.28
CA ASP A 74 -6.54 -6.16 2.12
C ASP A 74 -6.08 -6.26 0.68
N ILE A 75 -4.78 -6.45 0.49
CA ILE A 75 -4.16 -6.57 -0.84
C ILE A 75 -3.49 -7.94 -0.94
N PRO A 76 -3.92 -8.79 -1.87
CA PRO A 76 -3.24 -10.07 -2.09
C PRO A 76 -1.94 -9.84 -2.86
N LEU A 77 -0.81 -10.12 -2.24
CA LEU A 77 0.51 -9.94 -2.86
C LEU A 77 0.82 -11.11 -3.79
N ALA A 78 1.50 -10.82 -4.89
CA ALA A 78 2.01 -11.87 -5.78
C ALA A 78 3.05 -12.71 -5.06
N GLU A 79 3.87 -12.08 -4.24
CA GLU A 79 4.88 -12.75 -3.41
C GLU A 79 4.93 -12.07 -2.05
N ALA A 80 5.38 -12.80 -1.03
CA ALA A 80 5.49 -12.24 0.32
C ALA A 80 6.55 -11.14 0.40
N THR A 81 7.53 -11.16 -0.50
CA THR A 81 8.57 -10.15 -0.61
C THR A 81 8.66 -9.68 -2.06
N SER A 82 9.36 -8.57 -2.28
CA SER A 82 9.61 -8.01 -3.62
C SER A 82 8.34 -7.58 -4.37
N SER A 83 7.24 -7.36 -3.65
CA SER A 83 5.97 -6.98 -4.28
C SER A 83 5.62 -5.52 -4.08
N VAL A 84 6.28 -4.80 -3.16
CA VAL A 84 5.90 -3.45 -2.77
C VAL A 84 7.03 -2.47 -3.06
N ILE A 85 6.70 -1.39 -3.77
CA ILE A 85 7.65 -0.30 -4.05
C ILE A 85 6.95 1.02 -3.72
N VAL A 86 7.59 1.86 -2.91
CA VAL A 86 7.09 3.21 -2.59
C VAL A 86 8.05 4.23 -3.14
N ARG A 87 7.51 5.20 -3.88
CA ARG A 87 8.28 6.31 -4.44
C ARG A 87 7.71 7.63 -3.94
N GLY A 88 8.58 8.59 -3.67
CA GLY A 88 8.18 9.92 -3.25
C GLY A 88 7.64 10.76 -4.40
N ALA A 89 7.27 12.00 -4.08
CA ALA A 89 6.75 12.96 -5.07
C ALA A 89 7.77 13.27 -6.17
N ASP A 90 9.05 13.15 -5.86
CA ASP A 90 10.15 13.34 -6.81
C ASP A 90 10.57 12.04 -7.50
N ASP A 91 9.76 10.98 -7.38
CA ASP A 91 10.01 9.65 -7.91
C ASP A 91 11.20 8.94 -7.27
N ALA A 92 11.71 9.44 -6.15
CA ALA A 92 12.79 8.80 -5.43
C ALA A 92 12.28 7.57 -4.68
N LEU A 93 13.05 6.48 -4.74
CA LEU A 93 12.67 5.25 -4.06
C LEU A 93 12.76 5.43 -2.54
N GLN A 94 11.65 5.18 -1.86
CA GLN A 94 11.56 5.29 -0.39
C GLN A 94 11.48 3.93 0.29
N TYR A 95 10.97 2.92 -0.40
CA TYR A 95 10.81 1.59 0.15
C TYR A 95 10.71 0.59 -1.01
N ALA A 96 11.37 -0.55 -0.84
CA ALA A 96 11.28 -1.65 -1.80
C ALA A 96 11.37 -2.97 -1.05
N ASP A 97 10.37 -3.81 -1.25
CA ASP A 97 10.36 -5.14 -0.64
C ASP A 97 9.51 -6.13 -1.44
#